data_281afc166a937818ec6c6f345d79230e
#
_entry.id   281afc166a937818ec6c6f345d79230e
#
_cell.length_a   1.000
_cell.length_b   1.000
_cell.length_c   1.000
_cell.angle_alpha   90.00
_cell.angle_beta   90.00
_cell.angle_gamma   90.00
#
_symmetry.space_group_name_H-M   'P 1'
#
loop_
_entity.id
_entity.type
_entity.pdbx_description
1 polymer ?
#
loop_
_entity_poly.entity_id
_entity_poly.type
_entity_poly.pdbx_seq_one_letter_code
_entity_poly.pdbx_strand_id
1 'polypeptide(L)'
;MIALLGTHLAGMGVFLTVPVLAPAIAAELGIAASLAGVHTALVYLGAMVSGPLAGAFIHRFGGIRVLQTGMLISAFGISLAMLGHPAALFASAVIAGLGHGPVTPAGSHLLAARTPARRRGLIFSLKQCGVPAGAMLIAAAVPPIAVAAGWRQGVLAVVVFLAISALCLQPLRAALDAERDPRAAIRGLGQIWRAAAASLGLLRQFPVLRRMTIMSALYGVSQFCFSSFFVVFQVASLGASLTEAGMRLAVAQAAGVAGRVLWGLVADRTGAAPVFAGLGIGAAVAGLALLLAGPDWPGFVIILAGMLMGATAIGWNGVFLAEMARLAPAGQVGGTTAAAGFVFGLSMLVAPPFFSLLVDLTGGYAAGFALCVITALIGAALAWSVRDGAVSRP
;
A
#
# COMPACT_ATOMS: atom_id res chain seq x y z
N MET A 1 -20.81 3.77 0.13
CA MET A 1 -19.57 4.26 0.74
C MET A 1 -19.00 3.31 1.78
N ILE A 2 -19.74 2.99 2.86
CA ILE A 2 -19.30 2.09 3.95
C ILE A 2 -18.80 0.74 3.41
N ALA A 3 -19.55 0.09 2.51
CA ALA A 3 -19.15 -1.19 1.94
C ALA A 3 -17.82 -1.11 1.16
N LEU A 4 -17.58 -0.03 0.40
CA LEU A 4 -16.32 0.17 -0.32
C LEU A 4 -15.16 0.53 0.62
N LEU A 5 -15.42 1.21 1.73
CA LEU A 5 -14.43 1.39 2.79
C LEU A 5 -14.06 0.03 3.40
N GLY A 6 -15.06 -0.80 3.70
CA GLY A 6 -14.87 -2.18 4.19
C GLY A 6 -13.98 -3.03 3.28
N THR A 7 -14.12 -2.91 1.95
CA THR A 7 -13.25 -3.65 1.01
C THR A 7 -11.79 -3.21 1.10
N HIS A 8 -11.51 -1.91 1.35
CA HIS A 8 -10.15 -1.42 1.51
C HIS A 8 -9.56 -1.82 2.86
N LEU A 9 -10.37 -1.80 3.92
CA LEU A 9 -9.98 -2.29 5.25
C LEU A 9 -9.55 -3.76 5.17
N ALA A 10 -10.41 -4.63 4.64
CA ALA A 10 -10.13 -6.05 4.51
C ALA A 10 -8.98 -6.35 3.53
N GLY A 11 -8.92 -5.60 2.42
CA GLY A 11 -7.87 -5.74 1.41
C GLY A 11 -6.46 -5.52 1.95
N MET A 12 -6.28 -4.72 3.00
CA MET A 12 -4.98 -4.55 3.65
C MET A 12 -4.48 -5.80 4.36
N GLY A 13 -5.38 -6.72 4.71
CA GLY A 13 -4.99 -8.04 5.21
C GLY A 13 -4.13 -8.82 4.22
N VAL A 14 -4.34 -8.65 2.92
CA VAL A 14 -3.52 -9.30 1.88
C VAL A 14 -2.04 -8.90 1.96
N PHE A 15 -1.77 -7.65 2.28
CA PHE A 15 -0.40 -7.10 2.30
C PHE A 15 0.28 -7.23 3.66
N LEU A 16 -0.48 -7.20 4.75
CA LEU A 16 0.10 -7.01 6.07
C LEU A 16 0.05 -8.28 6.95
N THR A 17 -0.82 -9.25 6.67
CA THR A 17 -0.97 -10.45 7.52
C THR A 17 0.34 -11.21 7.68
N VAL A 18 1.00 -11.57 6.57
CA VAL A 18 2.27 -12.31 6.65
C VAL A 18 3.40 -11.46 7.24
N PRO A 19 3.61 -10.19 6.85
CA PRO A 19 4.60 -9.33 7.50
C PRO A 19 4.45 -9.21 9.03
N VAL A 20 3.25 -9.02 9.55
CA VAL A 20 3.07 -8.91 11.01
C VAL A 20 3.20 -10.24 11.73
N LEU A 21 2.99 -11.36 11.05
CA LEU A 21 3.15 -12.72 11.58
C LEU A 21 4.53 -13.33 11.26
N ALA A 22 5.37 -12.63 10.49
CA ALA A 22 6.64 -13.18 10.01
C ALA A 22 7.55 -13.73 11.11
N PRO A 23 7.68 -13.10 12.30
CA PRO A 23 8.45 -13.70 13.39
C PRO A 23 7.93 -15.08 13.82
N ALA A 24 6.60 -15.25 13.96
CA ALA A 24 6.00 -16.49 14.38
C ALA A 24 6.06 -17.57 13.28
N ILE A 25 5.82 -17.17 12.02
CA ILE A 25 5.92 -18.08 10.86
C ILE A 25 7.37 -18.55 10.68
N ALA A 26 8.34 -17.65 10.78
CA ALA A 26 9.75 -17.94 10.62
C ALA A 26 10.26 -18.90 11.68
N ALA A 27 9.84 -18.71 12.95
CA ALA A 27 10.20 -19.58 14.06
C ALA A 27 9.70 -21.01 13.86
N GLU A 28 8.48 -21.20 13.32
CA GLU A 28 7.91 -22.53 13.09
C GLU A 28 8.49 -23.21 11.85
N LEU A 29 8.69 -22.45 10.75
CA LEU A 29 9.13 -23.02 9.47
C LEU A 29 10.64 -23.11 9.31
N GLY A 30 11.42 -22.57 10.25
CA GLY A 30 12.89 -22.55 10.17
C GLY A 30 13.43 -21.67 9.02
N ILE A 31 12.70 -20.60 8.65
CA ILE A 31 13.06 -19.68 7.57
C ILE A 31 13.41 -18.30 8.13
N ALA A 32 14.09 -17.47 7.33
CA ALA A 32 14.40 -16.10 7.74
C ALA A 32 13.13 -15.23 7.78
N ALA A 33 12.94 -14.48 8.88
CA ALA A 33 11.81 -13.55 9.02
C ALA A 33 11.89 -12.38 8.00
N SER A 34 13.10 -12.07 7.50
CA SER A 34 13.34 -11.11 6.41
C SER A 34 12.60 -11.46 5.11
N LEU A 35 12.26 -12.73 4.88
CA LEU A 35 11.46 -13.18 3.73
C LEU A 35 10.05 -12.55 3.67
N ALA A 36 9.61 -11.87 4.74
CA ALA A 36 8.43 -11.00 4.72
C ALA A 36 8.47 -9.97 3.58
N GLY A 37 9.65 -9.45 3.24
CA GLY A 37 9.82 -8.52 2.11
C GLY A 37 9.60 -9.18 0.76
N VAL A 38 10.07 -10.42 0.59
CA VAL A 38 9.83 -11.20 -0.64
C VAL A 38 8.34 -11.52 -0.79
N HIS A 39 7.68 -11.92 0.30
CA HIS A 39 6.23 -12.15 0.29
C HIS A 39 5.47 -10.89 -0.13
N THR A 40 5.80 -9.73 0.46
CA THR A 40 5.18 -8.45 0.09
C THR A 40 5.36 -8.14 -1.39
N ALA A 41 6.56 -8.31 -1.94
CA ALA A 41 6.82 -8.10 -3.36
C ALA A 41 5.99 -9.02 -4.26
N LEU A 42 5.84 -10.29 -3.91
CA LEU A 42 5.04 -11.26 -4.66
C LEU A 42 3.55 -10.92 -4.64
N VAL A 43 3.03 -10.39 -3.53
CA VAL A 43 1.66 -9.84 -3.48
C VAL A 43 1.52 -8.68 -4.49
N TYR A 44 2.48 -7.76 -4.51
CA TYR A 44 2.45 -6.66 -5.48
C TYR A 44 2.62 -7.12 -6.91
N LEU A 45 3.44 -8.13 -7.17
CA LEU A 45 3.56 -8.75 -8.49
C LEU A 45 2.21 -9.25 -8.99
N GLY A 46 1.50 -10.02 -8.16
CA GLY A 46 0.15 -10.49 -8.49
C GLY A 46 -0.82 -9.33 -8.75
N ALA A 47 -0.80 -8.30 -7.91
CA ALA A 47 -1.66 -7.13 -8.07
C ALA A 47 -1.33 -6.31 -9.33
N MET A 48 -0.05 -6.17 -9.68
CA MET A 48 0.38 -5.48 -10.91
C MET A 48 -0.02 -6.24 -12.17
N VAL A 49 -0.03 -7.57 -12.14
CA VAL A 49 -0.46 -8.41 -13.27
C VAL A 49 -1.97 -8.28 -13.49
N SER A 50 -2.77 -8.32 -12.44
CA SER A 50 -4.24 -8.34 -12.56
C SER A 50 -4.87 -6.93 -12.59
N GLY A 51 -4.23 -5.93 -12.01
CA GLY A 51 -4.75 -4.56 -11.93
C GLY A 51 -5.13 -3.93 -13.27
N PRO A 52 -4.29 -4.01 -14.32
CA PRO A 52 -4.63 -3.50 -15.64
C PRO A 52 -5.86 -4.15 -16.30
N LEU A 53 -6.21 -5.38 -15.89
CA LEU A 53 -7.39 -6.09 -16.38
C LEU A 53 -8.71 -5.58 -15.79
N ALA A 54 -8.62 -4.81 -14.71
CA ALA A 54 -9.80 -4.36 -13.94
C ALA A 54 -10.85 -3.68 -14.80
N GLY A 55 -10.46 -2.79 -15.73
CA GLY A 55 -11.39 -2.09 -16.60
C GLY A 55 -12.23 -3.03 -17.46
N ALA A 56 -11.62 -4.03 -18.07
CA ALA A 56 -12.32 -5.03 -18.89
C ALA A 56 -13.25 -5.90 -18.03
N PHE A 57 -12.82 -6.30 -16.84
CA PHE A 57 -13.64 -7.09 -15.92
C PHE A 57 -14.82 -6.28 -15.37
N ILE A 58 -14.63 -5.01 -15.02
CA ILE A 58 -15.67 -4.12 -14.53
C ILE A 58 -16.75 -3.94 -15.60
N HIS A 59 -16.35 -3.69 -16.85
CA HIS A 59 -17.28 -3.51 -17.95
C HIS A 59 -18.13 -4.77 -18.21
N ARG A 60 -17.51 -5.95 -18.18
CA ARG A 60 -18.19 -7.23 -18.48
C ARG A 60 -19.00 -7.77 -17.29
N PHE A 61 -18.44 -7.75 -16.08
CA PHE A 61 -19.01 -8.44 -14.93
C PHE A 61 -19.66 -7.49 -13.91
N GLY A 62 -19.35 -6.20 -13.97
CA GLY A 62 -19.75 -5.19 -13.00
C GLY A 62 -18.73 -4.99 -11.88
N GLY A 63 -18.72 -3.79 -11.31
CA GLY A 63 -17.74 -3.39 -10.29
C GLY A 63 -17.88 -4.17 -8.98
N ILE A 64 -19.12 -4.47 -8.54
CA ILE A 64 -19.37 -5.25 -7.32
C ILE A 64 -18.90 -6.68 -7.49
N ARG A 65 -19.19 -7.32 -8.63
CA ARG A 65 -18.75 -8.70 -8.88
C ARG A 65 -17.23 -8.79 -8.91
N VAL A 66 -16.54 -7.81 -9.51
CA VAL A 66 -15.07 -7.75 -9.53
C VAL A 66 -14.50 -7.62 -8.11
N LEU A 67 -15.12 -6.78 -7.25
CA LEU A 67 -14.72 -6.67 -5.83
C LEU A 67 -14.91 -7.99 -5.10
N GLN A 68 -16.08 -8.63 -5.22
CA GLN A 68 -16.37 -9.91 -4.55
C GLN A 68 -15.39 -11.00 -4.97
N THR A 69 -15.22 -11.20 -6.27
CA THR A 69 -14.33 -12.24 -6.80
C THR A 69 -12.89 -11.96 -6.40
N GLY A 70 -12.45 -10.71 -6.48
CA GLY A 70 -11.10 -10.32 -6.05
C GLY A 70 -10.85 -10.62 -4.58
N MET A 71 -11.80 -10.31 -3.69
CA MET A 71 -11.67 -10.59 -2.25
C MET A 71 -11.70 -12.09 -1.95
N LEU A 72 -12.52 -12.88 -2.65
CA LEU A 72 -12.56 -14.34 -2.48
C LEU A 72 -11.29 -15.02 -2.99
N ILE A 73 -10.74 -14.57 -4.13
CA ILE A 73 -9.44 -15.04 -4.62
C ILE A 73 -8.34 -14.66 -3.63
N SER A 74 -8.38 -13.45 -3.07
CA SER A 74 -7.43 -13.04 -2.04
C SER A 74 -7.55 -13.86 -0.77
N ALA A 75 -8.77 -14.15 -0.32
CA ALA A 75 -9.02 -15.01 0.84
C ALA A 75 -8.48 -16.44 0.61
N PHE A 76 -8.74 -17.02 -0.56
CA PHE A 76 -8.17 -18.30 -0.96
C PHE A 76 -6.64 -18.24 -1.02
N GLY A 77 -6.08 -17.21 -1.66
CA GLY A 77 -4.64 -17.02 -1.73
C GLY A 77 -4.00 -16.99 -0.34
N ILE A 78 -4.50 -16.11 0.54
CA ILE A 78 -3.94 -15.97 1.90
C ILE A 78 -4.10 -17.28 2.72
N SER A 79 -5.18 -18.04 2.52
CA SER A 79 -5.38 -19.32 3.23
C SER A 79 -4.31 -20.36 2.91
N LEU A 80 -3.69 -20.32 1.74
CA LEU A 80 -2.60 -21.24 1.38
C LEU A 80 -1.38 -21.09 2.30
N ALA A 81 -1.17 -19.90 2.89
CA ALA A 81 -0.10 -19.71 3.87
C ALA A 81 -0.26 -20.66 5.08
N MET A 82 -1.49 -21.05 5.44
CA MET A 82 -1.77 -21.94 6.58
C MET A 82 -1.23 -23.35 6.38
N LEU A 83 -0.88 -23.74 5.15
CA LEU A 83 -0.26 -25.05 4.87
C LEU A 83 1.12 -25.23 5.53
N GLY A 84 1.74 -24.12 5.98
CA GLY A 84 3.00 -24.18 6.72
C GLY A 84 4.18 -24.67 5.90
N HIS A 85 4.20 -24.39 4.61
CA HIS A 85 5.30 -24.76 3.70
C HIS A 85 5.78 -23.52 2.94
N PRO A 86 7.11 -23.30 2.80
CA PRO A 86 7.65 -22.10 2.14
C PRO A 86 7.09 -21.87 0.73
N ALA A 87 6.98 -22.90 -0.11
CA ALA A 87 6.42 -22.76 -1.45
C ALA A 87 4.94 -22.33 -1.43
N ALA A 88 4.14 -22.85 -0.48
CA ALA A 88 2.75 -22.46 -0.30
C ALA A 88 2.64 -21.01 0.19
N LEU A 89 3.57 -20.55 1.03
CA LEU A 89 3.65 -19.17 1.49
C LEU A 89 3.89 -18.21 0.32
N PHE A 90 4.80 -18.52 -0.58
CA PHE A 90 5.05 -17.69 -1.77
C PHE A 90 3.91 -17.77 -2.80
N ALA A 91 3.34 -18.95 -3.03
CA ALA A 91 2.16 -19.09 -3.88
C ALA A 91 0.97 -18.29 -3.32
N SER A 92 0.80 -18.28 -2.00
CA SER A 92 -0.24 -17.51 -1.32
C SER A 92 -0.13 -16.02 -1.67
N ALA A 93 1.07 -15.47 -1.67
CA ALA A 93 1.32 -14.07 -1.97
C ALA A 93 0.88 -13.69 -3.40
N VAL A 94 1.30 -14.48 -4.39
CA VAL A 94 0.95 -14.23 -5.79
C VAL A 94 -0.55 -14.32 -6.02
N ILE A 95 -1.20 -15.38 -5.52
CA ILE A 95 -2.64 -15.60 -5.71
C ILE A 95 -3.46 -14.54 -4.98
N ALA A 96 -3.09 -14.20 -3.74
CA ALA A 96 -3.77 -13.14 -3.00
C ALA A 96 -3.62 -11.78 -3.70
N GLY A 97 -2.44 -11.49 -4.24
CA GLY A 97 -2.17 -10.30 -5.03
C GLY A 97 -2.99 -10.24 -6.33
N LEU A 98 -3.10 -11.36 -7.07
CA LEU A 98 -3.95 -11.46 -8.26
C LEU A 98 -5.42 -11.13 -7.94
N GLY A 99 -5.93 -11.56 -6.79
CA GLY A 99 -7.27 -11.20 -6.33
C GLY A 99 -7.39 -9.71 -6.01
N HIS A 100 -6.36 -9.12 -5.37
CA HIS A 100 -6.41 -7.74 -4.90
C HIS A 100 -6.26 -6.69 -6.00
N GLY A 101 -5.49 -6.96 -7.06
CA GLY A 101 -5.17 -5.96 -8.09
C GLY A 101 -6.39 -5.20 -8.66
N PRO A 102 -7.48 -5.86 -9.02
CA PRO A 102 -8.69 -5.20 -9.55
C PRO A 102 -9.52 -4.44 -8.49
N VAL A 103 -9.30 -4.66 -7.18
CA VAL A 103 -10.16 -4.12 -6.10
C VAL A 103 -10.15 -2.59 -6.07
N THR A 104 -8.97 -1.98 -6.11
CA THR A 104 -8.85 -0.51 -6.07
C THR A 104 -9.50 0.17 -7.29
N PRO A 105 -9.23 -0.25 -8.53
CA PRO A 105 -9.91 0.29 -9.71
C PRO A 105 -11.44 0.09 -9.68
N ALA A 106 -11.93 -1.10 -9.27
CA ALA A 106 -13.36 -1.37 -9.20
C ALA A 106 -14.07 -0.47 -8.18
N GLY A 107 -13.52 -0.33 -6.98
CA GLY A 107 -14.05 0.59 -5.98
C GLY A 107 -14.03 2.05 -6.44
N SER A 108 -13.00 2.47 -7.18
CA SER A 108 -12.90 3.82 -7.75
C SER A 108 -13.96 4.06 -8.83
N HIS A 109 -14.16 3.09 -9.71
CA HIS A 109 -15.19 3.15 -10.75
C HIS A 109 -16.59 3.34 -10.16
N LEU A 110 -16.97 2.51 -9.18
CA LEU A 110 -18.27 2.57 -8.50
C LEU A 110 -18.51 3.92 -7.80
N LEU A 111 -17.47 4.49 -7.19
CA LEU A 111 -17.57 5.81 -6.55
C LEU A 111 -17.67 6.94 -7.58
N ALA A 112 -16.87 6.90 -8.65
CA ALA A 112 -16.88 7.93 -9.68
C ALA A 112 -18.24 8.06 -10.36
N ALA A 113 -18.91 6.93 -10.64
CA ALA A 113 -20.22 6.88 -11.28
C ALA A 113 -21.33 7.51 -10.43
N ARG A 114 -21.17 7.57 -9.09
CA ARG A 114 -22.25 7.98 -8.16
C ARG A 114 -21.90 9.17 -7.29
N THR A 115 -20.73 9.76 -7.49
CA THR A 115 -20.30 10.93 -6.72
C THR A 115 -20.34 12.17 -7.60
N PRO A 116 -21.10 13.21 -7.20
CA PRO A 116 -21.07 14.51 -7.87
C PRO A 116 -19.66 15.05 -7.97
N ALA A 117 -19.31 15.68 -9.10
CA ALA A 117 -17.95 16.17 -9.37
C ALA A 117 -17.39 17.02 -8.23
N ARG A 118 -18.23 17.88 -7.62
CA ARG A 118 -17.85 18.76 -6.51
C ARG A 118 -17.39 18.02 -5.24
N ARG A 119 -17.84 16.76 -5.03
CA ARG A 119 -17.52 15.97 -3.81
C ARG A 119 -16.55 14.83 -4.07
N ARG A 120 -16.11 14.62 -5.31
CA ARG A 120 -15.24 13.50 -5.68
C ARG A 120 -13.95 13.49 -4.89
N GLY A 121 -13.26 14.62 -4.78
CA GLY A 121 -12.00 14.72 -4.04
C GLY A 121 -12.11 14.22 -2.60
N LEU A 122 -13.09 14.74 -1.85
CA LEU A 122 -13.33 14.35 -0.45
C LEU A 122 -13.64 12.85 -0.31
N ILE A 123 -14.55 12.35 -1.17
CA ILE A 123 -15.00 10.96 -1.10
C ILE A 123 -13.89 9.97 -1.49
N PHE A 124 -13.05 10.32 -2.47
CA PHE A 124 -11.89 9.52 -2.83
C PHE A 124 -10.82 9.55 -1.74
N SER A 125 -10.57 10.71 -1.12
CA SER A 125 -9.66 10.82 0.03
C SER A 125 -10.12 9.98 1.21
N LEU A 126 -11.41 10.03 1.53
CA LEU A 126 -12.00 9.22 2.61
C LEU A 126 -11.90 7.72 2.30
N LYS A 127 -12.14 7.30 1.04
CA LYS A 127 -11.91 5.92 0.61
C LYS A 127 -10.45 5.49 0.83
N GLN A 128 -9.51 6.37 0.48
CA GLN A 128 -8.08 6.07 0.60
C GLN A 128 -7.58 5.99 2.07
N CYS A 129 -8.28 6.62 3.01
CA CYS A 129 -8.02 6.42 4.45
C CYS A 129 -8.32 4.98 4.90
N GLY A 130 -9.13 4.23 4.15
CA GLY A 130 -9.35 2.80 4.39
C GLY A 130 -8.08 1.95 4.31
N VAL A 131 -7.07 2.38 3.54
CA VAL A 131 -5.80 1.66 3.42
C VAL A 131 -5.03 1.64 4.76
N PRO A 132 -4.60 2.76 5.33
CA PRO A 132 -3.92 2.74 6.64
C PRO A 132 -4.84 2.34 7.79
N ALA A 133 -6.15 2.61 7.72
CA ALA A 133 -7.10 2.14 8.73
C ALA A 133 -7.23 0.60 8.72
N GLY A 134 -7.21 -0.04 7.55
CA GLY A 134 -7.15 -1.50 7.43
C GLY A 134 -5.85 -2.06 7.96
N ALA A 135 -4.72 -1.44 7.63
CA ALA A 135 -3.42 -1.81 8.16
C ALA A 135 -3.36 -1.69 9.69
N MET A 136 -3.93 -0.62 10.26
CA MET A 136 -4.10 -0.45 11.71
C MET A 136 -4.89 -1.61 12.33
N LEU A 137 -6.03 -1.96 11.72
CA LEU A 137 -6.88 -3.06 12.22
C LEU A 137 -6.13 -4.40 12.19
N ILE A 138 -5.46 -4.73 11.08
CA ILE A 138 -4.69 -5.97 10.96
C ILE A 138 -3.55 -6.01 11.97
N ALA A 139 -2.79 -4.92 12.12
CA ALA A 139 -1.68 -4.83 13.05
C ALA A 139 -2.11 -4.93 14.52
N ALA A 140 -3.30 -4.41 14.86
CA ALA A 140 -3.85 -4.49 16.22
C ALA A 140 -4.48 -5.86 16.53
N ALA A 141 -5.15 -6.50 15.56
CA ALA A 141 -5.95 -7.69 15.83
C ALA A 141 -5.20 -9.01 15.57
N VAL A 142 -4.40 -9.09 14.51
CA VAL A 142 -3.81 -10.37 14.07
C VAL A 142 -2.73 -10.88 15.01
N PRO A 143 -1.78 -10.07 15.52
CA PRO A 143 -0.76 -10.55 16.45
C PRO A 143 -1.30 -11.12 17.77
N PRO A 144 -2.26 -10.49 18.49
CA PRO A 144 -2.85 -11.07 19.68
C PRO A 144 -3.54 -12.42 19.42
N ILE A 145 -4.27 -12.56 18.31
CA ILE A 145 -4.90 -13.82 17.91
C ILE A 145 -3.81 -14.89 17.69
N ALA A 146 -2.71 -14.52 17.03
CA ALA A 146 -1.61 -15.45 16.77
C ALA A 146 -0.90 -15.90 18.06
N VAL A 147 -0.75 -15.03 19.04
CA VAL A 147 -0.18 -15.37 20.35
C VAL A 147 -1.11 -16.28 21.14
N ALA A 148 -2.43 -16.03 21.11
CA ALA A 148 -3.40 -16.79 21.87
C ALA A 148 -3.73 -18.17 21.27
N ALA A 149 -3.78 -18.29 19.94
CA ALA A 149 -4.30 -19.48 19.25
C ALA A 149 -3.39 -20.02 18.13
N GLY A 150 -2.22 -19.41 17.92
CA GLY A 150 -1.29 -19.75 16.85
C GLY A 150 -1.47 -18.87 15.60
N TRP A 151 -0.39 -18.70 14.85
CA TRP A 151 -0.36 -17.78 13.69
C TRP A 151 -1.35 -18.17 12.56
N ARG A 152 -1.67 -19.46 12.42
CA ARG A 152 -2.69 -19.93 11.46
C ARG A 152 -4.06 -19.35 11.76
N GLN A 153 -4.41 -19.20 13.02
CA GLN A 153 -5.68 -18.58 13.44
C GLN A 153 -5.70 -17.09 13.16
N GLY A 154 -4.55 -16.42 13.28
CA GLY A 154 -4.38 -15.03 12.81
C GLY A 154 -4.63 -14.88 11.30
N VAL A 155 -4.11 -15.81 10.48
CA VAL A 155 -4.40 -15.86 9.04
C VAL A 155 -5.87 -16.15 8.77
N LEU A 156 -6.47 -17.13 9.48
CA LEU A 156 -7.89 -17.50 9.32
C LEU A 156 -8.82 -16.31 9.62
N ALA A 157 -8.52 -15.52 10.63
CA ALA A 157 -9.30 -14.32 10.96
C ALA A 157 -9.34 -13.34 9.77
N VAL A 158 -8.23 -13.17 9.05
CA VAL A 158 -8.17 -12.32 7.84
C VAL A 158 -8.92 -12.96 6.67
N VAL A 159 -8.81 -14.27 6.47
CA VAL A 159 -9.59 -15.01 5.45
C VAL A 159 -11.08 -14.80 5.67
N VAL A 160 -11.55 -14.96 6.91
CA VAL A 160 -12.96 -14.74 7.29
C VAL A 160 -13.37 -13.28 7.07
N PHE A 161 -12.51 -12.33 7.44
CA PHE A 161 -12.77 -10.90 7.22
C PHE A 161 -12.91 -10.54 5.74
N LEU A 162 -12.06 -11.08 4.87
CA LEU A 162 -12.16 -10.93 3.41
C LEU A 162 -13.45 -11.55 2.86
N ALA A 163 -13.80 -12.77 3.30
CA ALA A 163 -15.00 -13.47 2.89
C ALA A 163 -16.28 -12.73 3.32
N ILE A 164 -16.36 -12.29 4.57
CA ILE A 164 -17.50 -11.50 5.07
C ILE A 164 -17.62 -10.18 4.28
N SER A 165 -16.50 -9.50 4.03
CA SER A 165 -16.51 -8.27 3.25
C SER A 165 -17.01 -8.48 1.83
N ALA A 166 -16.67 -9.60 1.19
CA ALA A 166 -17.21 -9.98 -0.12
C ALA A 166 -18.72 -10.25 -0.07
N LEU A 167 -19.19 -10.97 0.96
CA LEU A 167 -20.63 -11.28 1.13
C LEU A 167 -21.46 -10.02 1.41
N CYS A 168 -20.95 -9.08 2.20
CA CYS A 168 -21.62 -7.80 2.49
C CYS A 168 -21.84 -6.92 1.24
N LEU A 169 -21.14 -7.18 0.15
CA LEU A 169 -21.37 -6.49 -1.13
C LEU A 169 -22.55 -7.07 -1.92
N GLN A 170 -22.99 -8.30 -1.61
CA GLN A 170 -24.01 -8.98 -2.42
C GLN A 170 -25.33 -8.22 -2.57
N PRO A 171 -25.89 -7.58 -1.52
CA PRO A 171 -27.14 -6.82 -1.66
C PRO A 171 -27.03 -5.62 -2.60
N LEU A 172 -25.82 -5.07 -2.75
CA LEU A 172 -25.59 -3.88 -3.59
C LEU A 172 -25.42 -4.22 -5.08
N ARG A 173 -25.25 -5.50 -5.42
CA ARG A 173 -24.90 -5.93 -6.77
C ARG A 173 -25.96 -5.58 -7.80
N ALA A 174 -27.23 -5.84 -7.53
CA ALA A 174 -28.32 -5.61 -8.48
C ALA A 174 -28.37 -4.15 -8.93
N ALA A 175 -28.22 -3.23 -7.98
CA ALA A 175 -28.27 -1.80 -8.24
C ALA A 175 -26.98 -1.21 -8.82
N LEU A 176 -25.79 -1.76 -8.45
CA LEU A 176 -24.51 -1.15 -8.80
C LEU A 176 -23.87 -1.77 -10.05
N ASP A 177 -24.26 -3.00 -10.43
CA ASP A 177 -23.79 -3.70 -11.64
C ASP A 177 -24.85 -3.72 -12.76
N ALA A 178 -25.90 -2.89 -12.68
CA ALA A 178 -26.95 -2.86 -13.68
C ALA A 178 -26.46 -2.45 -15.09
N GLU A 179 -25.45 -1.58 -15.15
CA GLU A 179 -24.89 -1.03 -16.40
C GLU A 179 -23.82 -1.93 -17.05
N ARG A 180 -23.56 -3.15 -16.50
CA ARG A 180 -22.59 -4.08 -17.08
C ARG A 180 -23.05 -4.58 -18.45
N ASP A 181 -22.09 -4.83 -19.34
CA ASP A 181 -22.32 -5.50 -20.60
C ASP A 181 -21.79 -6.95 -20.60
N PRO A 182 -22.61 -7.97 -20.37
CA PRO A 182 -22.19 -9.37 -20.34
C PRO A 182 -21.53 -9.88 -21.62
N ARG A 183 -21.75 -9.19 -22.74
CA ARG A 183 -21.22 -9.53 -24.06
C ARG A 183 -19.92 -8.80 -24.39
N ALA A 184 -19.52 -7.84 -23.56
CA ALA A 184 -18.29 -7.08 -23.77
C ALA A 184 -17.08 -8.02 -23.90
N ALA A 185 -16.31 -7.83 -24.96
CA ALA A 185 -15.09 -8.58 -25.17
C ALA A 185 -14.02 -8.16 -24.15
N ILE A 186 -13.37 -9.14 -23.53
CA ILE A 186 -12.17 -8.87 -22.71
C ILE A 186 -11.02 -8.62 -23.69
N ARG A 187 -10.49 -7.40 -23.70
CA ARG A 187 -9.34 -7.05 -24.53
C ARG A 187 -8.17 -7.97 -24.22
N GLY A 188 -7.45 -8.38 -25.25
CA GLY A 188 -6.28 -9.23 -25.07
C GLY A 188 -5.21 -8.57 -24.18
N LEU A 189 -4.55 -9.35 -23.33
CA LEU A 189 -3.51 -8.91 -22.41
C LEU A 189 -2.51 -7.96 -23.08
N GLY A 190 -2.05 -8.28 -24.29
CA GLY A 190 -1.10 -7.46 -25.03
C GLY A 190 -1.59 -6.05 -25.37
N GLN A 191 -2.91 -5.83 -25.56
CA GLN A 191 -3.45 -4.50 -25.78
C GLN A 191 -3.49 -3.68 -24.49
N ILE A 192 -3.81 -4.33 -23.38
CA ILE A 192 -3.86 -3.70 -22.05
C ILE A 192 -2.46 -3.25 -21.63
N TRP A 193 -1.46 -4.12 -21.80
CA TRP A 193 -0.08 -3.79 -21.48
C TRP A 193 0.51 -2.72 -22.43
N ARG A 194 0.14 -2.72 -23.71
CA ARG A 194 0.50 -1.63 -24.62
C ARG A 194 -0.07 -0.29 -24.19
N ALA A 195 -1.33 -0.25 -23.75
CA ALA A 195 -1.95 0.96 -23.24
C ALA A 195 -1.27 1.47 -21.94
N ALA A 196 -0.91 0.56 -21.03
CA ALA A 196 -0.13 0.90 -19.83
C ALA A 196 1.25 1.45 -20.19
N ALA A 197 1.95 0.81 -21.12
CA ALA A 197 3.25 1.28 -21.61
C ALA A 197 3.16 2.64 -22.32
N ALA A 198 2.11 2.89 -23.09
CA ALA A 198 1.88 4.19 -23.73
C ALA A 198 1.73 5.33 -22.71
N SER A 199 1.11 5.04 -21.56
CA SER A 199 0.97 6.02 -20.46
C SER A 199 2.33 6.46 -19.91
N LEU A 200 3.36 5.59 -19.92
CA LEU A 200 4.71 5.96 -19.50
C LEU A 200 5.36 7.02 -20.42
N GLY A 201 4.89 7.11 -21.66
CA GLY A 201 5.33 8.17 -22.60
C GLY A 201 5.06 9.58 -22.07
N LEU A 202 3.99 9.76 -21.28
CA LEU A 202 3.67 11.04 -20.65
C LEU A 202 4.77 11.52 -19.68
N LEU A 203 5.40 10.60 -18.96
CA LEU A 203 6.48 10.95 -18.03
C LEU A 203 7.74 11.41 -18.76
N ARG A 204 7.94 10.99 -20.02
CA ARG A 204 9.06 11.47 -20.85
C ARG A 204 8.79 12.89 -21.36
N GLN A 205 7.54 13.20 -21.71
CA GLN A 205 7.13 14.49 -22.25
C GLN A 205 7.06 15.59 -21.20
N PHE A 206 6.69 15.24 -19.95
CA PHE A 206 6.48 16.21 -18.88
C PHE A 206 7.46 15.99 -17.72
N PRO A 207 8.58 16.75 -17.65
CA PRO A 207 9.62 16.59 -16.63
C PRO A 207 9.10 16.73 -15.19
N VAL A 208 8.10 17.59 -14.95
CA VAL A 208 7.48 17.78 -13.63
C VAL A 208 6.77 16.49 -13.19
N LEU A 209 5.97 15.89 -14.07
CA LEU A 209 5.28 14.62 -13.79
C LEU A 209 6.29 13.49 -13.53
N ARG A 210 7.39 13.45 -14.27
CA ARG A 210 8.46 12.48 -14.06
C ARG A 210 9.10 12.63 -12.69
N ARG A 211 9.45 13.87 -12.27
CA ARG A 211 10.04 14.14 -10.94
C ARG A 211 9.08 13.73 -9.82
N MET A 212 7.81 14.11 -9.93
CA MET A 212 6.76 13.72 -8.98
C MET A 212 6.59 12.20 -8.89
N THR A 213 6.64 11.51 -10.03
CA THR A 213 6.54 10.05 -10.07
C THR A 213 7.75 9.38 -9.41
N ILE A 214 8.98 9.85 -9.69
CA ILE A 214 10.20 9.34 -9.06
C ILE A 214 10.14 9.59 -7.53
N MET A 215 9.75 10.80 -7.11
CA MET A 215 9.53 11.12 -5.69
C MET A 215 8.55 10.12 -5.05
N SER A 216 7.42 9.83 -5.71
CA SER A 216 6.44 8.89 -5.17
C SER A 216 7.00 7.47 -5.02
N ALA A 217 7.82 7.02 -5.97
CA ALA A 217 8.50 5.73 -5.89
C ALA A 217 9.48 5.67 -4.72
N LEU A 218 10.25 6.74 -4.48
CA LEU A 218 11.19 6.84 -3.35
C LEU A 218 10.47 6.86 -2.00
N TYR A 219 9.35 7.59 -1.88
CA TYR A 219 8.51 7.55 -0.68
C TYR A 219 7.83 6.19 -0.49
N GLY A 220 7.49 5.52 -1.60
CA GLY A 220 7.02 4.14 -1.59
C GLY A 220 8.02 3.18 -0.95
N VAL A 221 9.33 3.34 -1.20
CA VAL A 221 10.38 2.54 -0.54
C VAL A 221 10.25 2.62 0.98
N SER A 222 10.27 3.84 1.53
CA SER A 222 10.15 4.06 2.99
C SER A 222 8.83 3.51 3.53
N GLN A 223 7.70 3.75 2.85
CA GLN A 223 6.37 3.30 3.27
C GLN A 223 6.28 1.77 3.37
N PHE A 224 6.74 1.06 2.32
CA PHE A 224 6.54 -0.40 2.26
C PHE A 224 7.58 -1.16 3.04
N CYS A 225 8.84 -0.70 3.06
CA CYS A 225 9.85 -1.28 3.94
C CYS A 225 9.44 -1.12 5.41
N PHE A 226 9.01 0.07 5.82
CA PHE A 226 8.50 0.28 7.17
C PHE A 226 7.32 -0.65 7.49
N SER A 227 6.30 -0.69 6.65
CA SER A 227 5.11 -1.52 6.90
C SER A 227 5.41 -3.01 6.97
N SER A 228 6.38 -3.49 6.17
CA SER A 228 6.74 -4.91 6.11
C SER A 228 7.69 -5.35 7.23
N PHE A 229 8.56 -4.44 7.69
CA PHE A 229 9.66 -4.84 8.57
C PHE A 229 9.56 -4.29 10.00
N PHE A 230 8.69 -3.31 10.27
CA PHE A 230 8.64 -2.66 11.58
C PHE A 230 8.28 -3.63 12.71
N VAL A 231 7.37 -4.60 12.49
CA VAL A 231 7.07 -5.64 13.47
C VAL A 231 8.25 -6.62 13.60
N VAL A 232 8.77 -7.09 12.46
CA VAL A 232 9.89 -8.04 12.44
C VAL A 232 11.12 -7.46 13.16
N PHE A 233 11.46 -6.20 12.86
CA PHE A 233 12.55 -5.47 13.50
C PHE A 233 12.38 -5.39 15.04
N GLN A 234 11.19 -5.03 15.51
CA GLN A 234 10.94 -4.91 16.95
C GLN A 234 11.07 -6.25 17.68
N VAL A 235 10.55 -7.32 17.07
CA VAL A 235 10.65 -8.65 17.68
C VAL A 235 12.08 -9.17 17.64
N ALA A 236 12.75 -9.06 16.49
CA ALA A 236 14.08 -9.64 16.28
C ALA A 236 15.21 -8.83 16.94
N SER A 237 15.14 -7.50 16.95
CA SER A 237 16.24 -6.63 17.38
C SER A 237 15.99 -5.95 18.72
N LEU A 238 14.73 -5.68 19.09
CA LEU A 238 14.40 -4.97 20.32
C LEU A 238 13.78 -5.88 21.40
N GLY A 239 13.58 -7.19 21.11
CA GLY A 239 13.01 -8.14 22.05
C GLY A 239 11.53 -7.88 22.40
N ALA A 240 10.81 -7.08 21.61
CA ALA A 240 9.41 -6.80 21.84
C ALA A 240 8.55 -8.05 21.60
N SER A 241 7.47 -8.23 22.37
CA SER A 241 6.49 -9.25 22.07
C SER A 241 5.78 -8.98 20.73
N LEU A 242 5.28 -10.03 20.08
CA LEU A 242 4.58 -9.91 18.80
C LEU A 242 3.35 -8.98 18.91
N THR A 243 2.61 -9.09 20.02
CA THR A 243 1.45 -8.24 20.31
C THR A 243 1.84 -6.77 20.47
N GLU A 244 2.89 -6.50 21.21
CA GLU A 244 3.39 -5.13 21.42
C GLU A 244 3.89 -4.51 20.12
N ALA A 245 4.68 -5.23 19.34
CA ALA A 245 5.17 -4.77 18.04
C ALA A 245 4.02 -4.49 17.06
N GLY A 246 2.99 -5.36 17.05
CA GLY A 246 1.78 -5.17 16.27
C GLY A 246 1.01 -3.92 16.69
N MET A 247 0.83 -3.70 18.00
CA MET A 247 0.14 -2.51 18.52
C MET A 247 0.89 -1.22 18.19
N ARG A 248 2.23 -1.21 18.28
CA ARG A 248 3.05 -0.06 17.87
C ARG A 248 2.91 0.23 16.38
N LEU A 249 2.83 -0.80 15.53
CA LEU A 249 2.53 -0.61 14.10
C LEU A 249 1.11 -0.07 13.90
N ALA A 250 0.13 -0.54 14.67
CA ALA A 250 -1.24 -0.02 14.59
C ALA A 250 -1.31 1.48 14.91
N VAL A 251 -0.59 1.93 15.95
CA VAL A 251 -0.48 3.35 16.31
C VAL A 251 0.20 4.14 15.19
N ALA A 252 1.25 3.61 14.59
CA ALA A 252 1.91 4.24 13.43
C ALA A 252 0.97 4.37 12.23
N GLN A 253 0.16 3.34 11.94
CA GLN A 253 -0.84 3.40 10.87
C GLN A 253 -1.97 4.40 11.17
N ALA A 254 -2.39 4.53 12.43
CA ALA A 254 -3.34 5.56 12.87
C ALA A 254 -2.78 6.97 12.63
N ALA A 255 -1.50 7.19 12.94
CA ALA A 255 -0.81 8.44 12.60
C ALA A 255 -0.77 8.68 11.08
N GLY A 256 -0.66 7.62 10.27
CA GLY A 256 -0.78 7.67 8.81
C GLY A 256 -2.16 8.10 8.32
N VAL A 257 -3.25 7.64 8.98
CA VAL A 257 -4.61 8.11 8.70
C VAL A 257 -4.73 9.61 8.98
N ALA A 258 -4.32 10.04 10.18
CA ALA A 258 -4.34 11.44 10.57
C ALA A 258 -3.47 12.31 9.65
N GLY A 259 -2.28 11.83 9.29
CA GLY A 259 -1.37 12.49 8.37
C GLY A 259 -1.99 12.75 7.00
N ARG A 260 -2.73 11.80 6.42
CA ARG A 260 -3.40 12.00 5.11
C ARG A 260 -4.36 13.18 5.10
N VAL A 261 -5.07 13.39 6.19
CA VAL A 261 -6.01 14.52 6.33
C VAL A 261 -5.25 15.82 6.60
N LEU A 262 -4.34 15.78 7.58
CA LEU A 262 -3.60 16.95 8.03
C LEU A 262 -2.73 17.54 6.90
N TRP A 263 -1.96 16.72 6.20
CA TRP A 263 -1.08 17.19 5.13
C TRP A 263 -1.85 17.71 3.92
N GLY A 264 -3.06 17.19 3.66
CA GLY A 264 -3.98 17.79 2.67
C GLY A 264 -4.33 19.23 3.03
N LEU A 265 -4.75 19.47 4.28
CA LEU A 265 -5.09 20.81 4.77
C LEU A 265 -3.88 21.77 4.77
N VAL A 266 -2.70 21.26 5.09
CA VAL A 266 -1.46 22.07 5.03
C VAL A 266 -1.12 22.40 3.58
N ALA A 267 -1.22 21.42 2.66
CA ALA A 267 -0.94 21.62 1.24
C ALA A 267 -1.87 22.65 0.58
N ASP A 268 -3.13 22.71 1.01
CA ASP A 268 -4.09 23.70 0.53
C ASP A 268 -3.66 25.15 0.87
N ARG A 269 -2.86 25.35 1.94
CA ARG A 269 -2.38 26.66 2.38
C ARG A 269 -0.97 27.01 1.90
N THR A 270 -0.08 26.02 1.87
CA THR A 270 1.36 26.23 1.61
C THR A 270 1.82 25.77 0.24
N GLY A 271 0.96 25.03 -0.48
CA GLY A 271 1.30 24.32 -1.70
C GLY A 271 1.87 22.93 -1.43
N ALA A 272 1.89 22.09 -2.46
CA ALA A 272 2.27 20.68 -2.35
C ALA A 272 3.78 20.47 -2.17
N ALA A 273 4.64 21.25 -2.84
CA ALA A 273 6.09 21.06 -2.84
C ALA A 273 6.73 21.19 -1.45
N PRO A 274 6.48 22.24 -0.63
CA PRO A 274 7.02 22.32 0.72
C PRO A 274 6.48 21.20 1.63
N VAL A 275 5.22 20.78 1.45
CA VAL A 275 4.65 19.66 2.19
C VAL A 275 5.40 18.36 1.87
N PHE A 276 5.62 18.03 0.61
CA PHE A 276 6.39 16.84 0.25
C PHE A 276 7.82 16.88 0.79
N ALA A 277 8.49 18.03 0.70
CA ALA A 277 9.85 18.17 1.26
C ALA A 277 9.85 17.92 2.77
N GLY A 278 8.90 18.51 3.50
CA GLY A 278 8.73 18.30 4.94
C GLY A 278 8.42 16.84 5.30
N LEU A 279 7.57 16.18 4.50
CA LEU A 279 7.25 14.74 4.66
C LEU A 279 8.49 13.85 4.48
N GLY A 280 9.31 14.13 3.46
CA GLY A 280 10.54 13.37 3.26
C GLY A 280 11.56 13.58 4.37
N ILE A 281 11.72 14.82 4.87
CA ILE A 281 12.58 15.10 6.01
C ILE A 281 12.06 14.40 7.27
N GLY A 282 10.75 14.47 7.54
CA GLY A 282 10.15 13.79 8.69
C GLY A 282 10.31 12.27 8.62
N ALA A 283 10.13 11.66 7.44
CA ALA A 283 10.37 10.24 7.22
C ALA A 283 11.85 9.87 7.41
N ALA A 284 12.78 10.72 6.98
CA ALA A 284 14.20 10.53 7.20
C ALA A 284 14.58 10.60 8.68
N VAL A 285 14.04 11.56 9.43
CA VAL A 285 14.24 11.66 10.90
C VAL A 285 13.72 10.42 11.61
N ALA A 286 12.50 9.96 11.25
CA ALA A 286 11.93 8.74 11.81
C ALA A 286 12.76 7.50 11.43
N GLY A 287 13.18 7.40 10.17
CA GLY A 287 14.05 6.31 9.70
C GLY A 287 15.40 6.30 10.41
N LEU A 288 15.99 7.46 10.66
CA LEU A 288 17.24 7.60 11.43
C LEU A 288 17.06 7.15 12.88
N ALA A 289 15.96 7.52 13.52
CA ALA A 289 15.64 7.05 14.86
C ALA A 289 15.54 5.52 14.91
N LEU A 290 14.87 4.89 13.92
CA LEU A 290 14.76 3.42 13.85
C LEU A 290 16.09 2.75 13.51
N LEU A 291 16.94 3.38 12.70
CA LEU A 291 18.30 2.91 12.39
C LEU A 291 19.18 2.85 13.64
N LEU A 292 19.06 3.85 14.51
CA LEU A 292 19.85 3.97 15.73
C LEU A 292 19.24 3.23 16.93
N ALA A 293 18.00 2.74 16.79
CA ALA A 293 17.28 2.12 17.89
C ALA A 293 17.94 0.82 18.35
N GLY A 294 18.16 0.71 19.65
CA GLY A 294 18.71 -0.47 20.33
C GLY A 294 17.74 -1.06 21.36
N PRO A 295 18.06 -2.27 21.91
CA PRO A 295 17.23 -2.96 22.89
C PRO A 295 16.92 -2.13 24.15
N ASP A 296 17.86 -1.25 24.54
CA ASP A 296 17.76 -0.42 25.75
C ASP A 296 16.88 0.84 25.54
N TRP A 297 16.39 1.06 24.32
CA TRP A 297 15.57 2.25 24.04
C TRP A 297 14.20 2.13 24.71
N PRO A 298 13.73 3.22 25.36
CA PRO A 298 12.39 3.23 25.93
C PRO A 298 11.33 2.99 24.85
N GLY A 299 10.36 2.13 25.15
CA GLY A 299 9.33 1.76 24.18
C GLY A 299 8.55 2.95 23.60
N PHE A 300 8.37 4.03 24.38
CA PHE A 300 7.69 5.24 23.90
C PHE A 300 8.45 5.95 22.78
N VAL A 301 9.80 5.88 22.75
CA VAL A 301 10.61 6.47 21.67
C VAL A 301 10.38 5.71 20.36
N ILE A 302 10.27 4.38 20.43
CA ILE A 302 9.94 3.55 19.26
C ILE A 302 8.52 3.87 18.75
N ILE A 303 7.58 4.10 19.68
CA ILE A 303 6.21 4.54 19.32
C ILE A 303 6.26 5.90 18.61
N LEU A 304 6.98 6.87 19.13
CA LEU A 304 7.09 8.21 18.52
C LEU A 304 7.76 8.15 17.14
N ALA A 305 8.83 7.39 16.99
CA ALA A 305 9.48 7.17 15.70
C ALA A 305 8.52 6.49 14.71
N GLY A 306 7.79 5.47 15.15
CA GLY A 306 6.74 4.81 14.36
C GLY A 306 5.61 5.76 13.96
N MET A 307 5.12 6.58 14.88
CA MET A 307 4.08 7.59 14.60
C MET A 307 4.57 8.63 13.58
N LEU A 308 5.79 9.13 13.73
CA LEU A 308 6.38 10.08 12.77
C LEU A 308 6.52 9.43 11.40
N MET A 309 7.02 8.18 11.33
CA MET A 309 7.11 7.44 10.08
C MET A 309 5.72 7.22 9.46
N GLY A 310 4.72 6.86 10.25
CA GLY A 310 3.33 6.72 9.81
C GLY A 310 2.77 8.02 9.26
N ALA A 311 2.87 9.12 10.01
CA ALA A 311 2.36 10.42 9.61
C ALA A 311 3.01 10.94 8.32
N THR A 312 4.28 10.63 8.10
CA THR A 312 5.06 11.15 6.97
C THR A 312 5.12 10.16 5.80
N ALA A 313 5.68 8.97 5.98
CA ALA A 313 5.86 8.00 4.90
C ALA A 313 4.55 7.31 4.44
N ILE A 314 3.46 7.36 5.24
CA ILE A 314 2.14 6.84 4.84
C ILE A 314 1.18 7.98 4.50
N GLY A 315 1.37 9.16 5.09
CA GLY A 315 0.48 10.32 4.97
C GLY A 315 0.47 11.03 3.62
N TRP A 316 1.49 10.91 2.80
CA TRP A 316 1.72 11.70 1.59
C TRP A 316 0.77 11.43 0.41
N ASN A 317 0.18 10.23 0.34
CA ASN A 317 -0.55 9.75 -0.85
C ASN A 317 -1.72 10.66 -1.28
N GLY A 318 -2.43 11.30 -0.33
CA GLY A 318 -3.57 12.17 -0.63
C GLY A 318 -3.12 13.41 -1.39
N VAL A 319 -2.10 14.10 -0.89
CA VAL A 319 -1.50 15.29 -1.52
C VAL A 319 -0.94 14.94 -2.90
N PHE A 320 -0.30 13.79 -3.02
CA PHE A 320 0.27 13.32 -4.29
C PHE A 320 -0.79 13.13 -5.38
N LEU A 321 -1.89 12.43 -5.08
CA LEU A 321 -2.94 12.20 -6.06
C LEU A 321 -3.62 13.50 -6.50
N ALA A 322 -3.83 14.44 -5.58
CA ALA A 322 -4.38 15.76 -5.88
C ALA A 322 -3.43 16.56 -6.78
N GLU A 323 -2.14 16.59 -6.47
CA GLU A 323 -1.15 17.32 -7.24
C GLU A 323 -0.91 16.71 -8.63
N MET A 324 -0.88 15.38 -8.74
CA MET A 324 -0.79 14.70 -10.04
C MET A 324 -1.99 15.01 -10.93
N ALA A 325 -3.20 15.08 -10.35
CA ALA A 325 -4.39 15.47 -11.10
C ALA A 325 -4.33 16.94 -11.57
N ARG A 326 -3.76 17.83 -10.74
CA ARG A 326 -3.57 19.27 -11.06
C ARG A 326 -2.55 19.50 -12.17
N LEU A 327 -1.47 18.71 -12.17
CA LEU A 327 -0.37 18.82 -13.14
C LEU A 327 -0.61 18.06 -14.44
N ALA A 328 -1.58 17.16 -14.46
CA ALA A 328 -1.88 16.36 -15.64
C ALA A 328 -2.38 17.23 -16.80
N PRO A 329 -1.98 16.93 -18.04
CA PRO A 329 -2.54 17.57 -19.23
C PRO A 329 -4.05 17.37 -19.32
N ALA A 330 -4.74 18.30 -19.98
CA ALA A 330 -6.20 18.22 -20.15
C ALA A 330 -6.62 16.87 -20.76
N GLY A 331 -7.58 16.21 -20.13
CA GLY A 331 -8.07 14.89 -20.53
C GLY A 331 -7.15 13.70 -20.23
N GLN A 332 -5.96 13.91 -19.65
CA GLN A 332 -4.96 12.85 -19.42
C GLN A 332 -4.71 12.49 -17.95
N VAL A 333 -5.58 12.95 -17.04
CA VAL A 333 -5.46 12.64 -15.59
C VAL A 333 -5.36 11.12 -15.34
N GLY A 334 -6.20 10.33 -16.01
CA GLY A 334 -6.17 8.86 -15.88
C GLY A 334 -4.87 8.24 -16.35
N GLY A 335 -4.36 8.63 -17.51
CA GLY A 335 -3.08 8.16 -18.06
C GLY A 335 -1.90 8.55 -17.18
N THR A 336 -1.85 9.79 -16.71
CA THR A 336 -0.82 10.31 -15.81
C THR A 336 -0.79 9.54 -14.49
N THR A 337 -1.96 9.34 -13.87
CA THR A 337 -2.08 8.59 -12.61
C THR A 337 -1.72 7.11 -12.79
N ALA A 338 -2.09 6.51 -13.93
CA ALA A 338 -1.74 5.12 -14.24
C ALA A 338 -0.23 4.94 -14.42
N ALA A 339 0.43 5.86 -15.14
CA ALA A 339 1.89 5.85 -15.31
C ALA A 339 2.62 5.98 -13.98
N ALA A 340 2.21 6.93 -13.14
CA ALA A 340 2.76 7.12 -11.81
C ALA A 340 2.53 5.88 -10.92
N GLY A 341 1.33 5.32 -10.94
CA GLY A 341 0.97 4.10 -10.21
C GLY A 341 1.79 2.88 -10.63
N PHE A 342 2.14 2.76 -11.91
CA PHE A 342 3.00 1.69 -12.39
C PHE A 342 4.43 1.81 -11.83
N VAL A 343 5.04 3.00 -11.91
CA VAL A 343 6.40 3.24 -11.37
C VAL A 343 6.42 3.08 -9.86
N PHE A 344 5.39 3.57 -9.17
CA PHE A 344 5.20 3.34 -7.74
C PHE A 344 5.08 1.84 -7.41
N GLY A 345 4.34 1.07 -8.21
CA GLY A 345 4.25 -0.39 -8.08
C GLY A 345 5.59 -1.10 -8.21
N LEU A 346 6.47 -0.63 -9.10
CA LEU A 346 7.83 -1.17 -9.22
C LEU A 346 8.65 -0.95 -7.93
N SER A 347 8.49 0.17 -7.23
CA SER A 347 9.17 0.37 -5.95
C SER A 347 8.73 -0.64 -4.89
N MET A 348 7.44 -1.01 -4.90
CA MET A 348 6.90 -2.03 -4.01
C MET A 348 7.39 -3.44 -4.33
N LEU A 349 7.63 -3.71 -5.61
CA LEU A 349 8.16 -4.99 -6.06
C LEU A 349 9.65 -5.16 -5.71
N VAL A 350 10.41 -4.07 -5.74
CA VAL A 350 11.87 -4.11 -5.58
C VAL A 350 12.33 -3.80 -4.16
N ALA A 351 11.74 -2.80 -3.51
CA ALA A 351 12.28 -2.27 -2.25
C ALA A 351 12.20 -3.25 -1.07
N PRO A 352 11.08 -3.94 -0.80
CA PRO A 352 11.06 -4.88 0.32
C PRO A 352 12.01 -6.07 0.17
N PRO A 353 12.17 -6.74 -1.00
CA PRO A 353 13.20 -7.75 -1.18
C PRO A 353 14.62 -7.21 -1.05
N PHE A 354 14.86 -5.98 -1.54
CA PHE A 354 16.17 -5.35 -1.39
C PHE A 354 16.47 -5.04 0.08
N PHE A 355 15.48 -4.61 0.85
CA PHE A 355 15.60 -4.47 2.30
C PHE A 355 15.92 -5.83 2.95
N SER A 356 15.22 -6.93 2.57
CA SER A 356 15.53 -8.28 3.04
C SER A 356 16.98 -8.65 2.79
N LEU A 357 17.45 -8.42 1.57
CA LEU A 357 18.84 -8.70 1.19
C LEU A 357 19.83 -7.90 2.04
N LEU A 358 19.56 -6.63 2.32
CA LEU A 358 20.40 -5.81 3.21
C LEU A 358 20.43 -6.37 4.63
N VAL A 359 19.28 -6.82 5.16
CA VAL A 359 19.22 -7.46 6.49
C VAL A 359 20.06 -8.73 6.52
N ASP A 360 19.94 -9.59 5.50
CA ASP A 360 20.66 -10.86 5.44
C ASP A 360 22.18 -10.67 5.28
N LEU A 361 22.60 -9.67 4.47
CA LEU A 361 24.01 -9.36 4.25
C LEU A 361 24.69 -8.69 5.44
N THR A 362 23.97 -7.86 6.18
CA THR A 362 24.55 -7.08 7.29
C THR A 362 24.27 -7.67 8.67
N GLY A 363 23.42 -8.69 8.75
CA GLY A 363 23.01 -9.32 10.01
C GLY A 363 22.10 -8.44 10.87
N GLY A 364 21.53 -7.34 10.31
CA GLY A 364 20.69 -6.42 11.08
C GLY A 364 19.87 -5.45 10.21
N TYR A 365 18.94 -4.73 10.83
CA TYR A 365 17.98 -3.87 10.14
C TYR A 365 18.49 -2.45 9.82
N ALA A 366 19.67 -2.07 10.37
CA ALA A 366 20.21 -0.72 10.22
C ALA A 366 20.41 -0.30 8.75
N ALA A 367 21.00 -1.18 7.92
CA ALA A 367 21.20 -0.91 6.50
C ALA A 367 19.88 -0.73 5.74
N GLY A 368 18.84 -1.50 6.11
CA GLY A 368 17.50 -1.35 5.57
C GLY A 368 16.85 -0.01 5.94
N PHE A 369 16.97 0.44 7.18
CA PHE A 369 16.48 1.77 7.58
C PHE A 369 17.33 2.90 6.99
N ALA A 370 18.63 2.71 6.77
CA ALA A 370 19.45 3.66 6.02
C ALA A 370 18.95 3.85 4.60
N LEU A 371 18.51 2.78 3.91
CA LEU A 371 17.86 2.87 2.61
C LEU A 371 16.61 3.76 2.68
N CYS A 372 15.76 3.59 3.71
CA CYS A 372 14.57 4.44 3.91
C CYS A 372 14.95 5.91 4.12
N VAL A 373 15.98 6.20 4.91
CA VAL A 373 16.50 7.57 5.13
C VAL A 373 16.96 8.20 3.82
N ILE A 374 17.83 7.50 3.08
CA ILE A 374 18.40 7.99 1.83
C ILE A 374 17.29 8.27 0.80
N THR A 375 16.38 7.33 0.62
CA THR A 375 15.30 7.49 -0.35
C THR A 375 14.32 8.60 0.04
N ALA A 376 14.04 8.79 1.33
CA ALA A 376 13.21 9.88 1.82
C ALA A 376 13.87 11.24 1.59
N LEU A 377 15.18 11.39 1.83
CA LEU A 377 15.92 12.64 1.58
C LEU A 377 16.02 12.96 0.09
N ILE A 378 16.31 11.99 -0.77
CA ILE A 378 16.33 12.19 -2.23
C ILE A 378 14.93 12.60 -2.71
N GLY A 379 13.88 11.97 -2.18
CA GLY A 379 12.49 12.33 -2.46
C GLY A 379 12.16 13.76 -2.04
N ALA A 380 12.63 14.21 -0.87
CA ALA A 380 12.46 15.58 -0.39
C ALA A 380 13.16 16.61 -1.31
N ALA A 381 14.39 16.32 -1.73
CA ALA A 381 15.14 17.18 -2.65
C ALA A 381 14.45 17.28 -4.03
N LEU A 382 13.95 16.15 -4.56
CA LEU A 382 13.16 16.16 -5.80
C LEU A 382 11.88 16.97 -5.67
N ALA A 383 11.16 16.84 -4.55
CA ALA A 383 9.95 17.61 -4.29
C ALA A 383 10.22 19.11 -4.26
N TRP A 384 11.33 19.51 -3.62
CA TRP A 384 11.72 20.92 -3.58
C TRP A 384 12.06 21.47 -4.97
N SER A 385 12.73 20.67 -5.81
CA SER A 385 13.08 21.08 -7.20
C SER A 385 11.86 21.28 -8.11
N VAL A 386 10.69 20.76 -7.76
CA VAL A 386 9.45 20.98 -8.52
C VAL A 386 8.86 22.37 -8.25
N ARG A 387 9.15 22.99 -7.11
CA ARG A 387 8.69 24.35 -6.76
C ARG A 387 9.07 25.38 -7.82
N ASP A 388 10.29 25.30 -8.33
CA ASP A 388 10.84 26.26 -9.30
C ASP A 388 10.40 25.97 -10.74
N GLY A 389 10.07 24.72 -11.06
CA GLY A 389 9.64 24.31 -12.41
C GLY A 389 8.17 24.61 -12.75
N ALA A 390 7.34 24.94 -11.76
CA ALA A 390 5.93 25.30 -11.98
C ALA A 390 5.73 26.71 -12.55
N VAL A 391 6.78 27.53 -12.59
CA VAL A 391 6.75 28.91 -13.08
C VAL A 391 6.92 28.98 -14.61
N SER A 392 7.44 27.95 -15.25
CA SER A 392 7.57 27.91 -16.72
C SER A 392 6.39 27.17 -17.37
N ARG A 393 5.22 27.81 -17.38
CA ARG A 393 4.19 27.51 -18.39
C ARG A 393 4.52 28.32 -19.66
N PRO A 394 4.56 27.68 -20.83
CA PRO A 394 4.54 28.44 -22.08
C PRO A 394 3.19 29.11 -22.29
#